data_a14571ec89de258027627e30d8edd794
#
_entry.id   a14571ec89de258027627e30d8edd794
#
_cell.length_a   1.000
_cell.length_b   1.000
_cell.length_c   1.000
_cell.angle_alpha   90.00
_cell.angle_beta   90.00
_cell.angle_gamma   90.00
#
_symmetry.space_group_name_H-M   'P 1'
#
loop_
_entity.id
_entity.type
_entity.pdbx_description
1 polymer ?
#
loop_
_entity_poly.entity_id
_entity_poly.type
_entity_poly.pdbx_seq_one_letter_code
_entity_poly.pdbx_strand_id
1 'polypeptide(L)'
;MVRPEKNAVYVALVFLHGLFVKNAIPVHRLPAISPMMKRGDSMDVRGFRSHFPTLQGDDTPVYLDNACMTLRPEQVIEAVQEYYALNPSCAGRSVHRWGMSVSQTVSRCRRKLADYIGVKQAREVVFTPNATHSINQVAAGMQWKPGDIVITSDREHNSNLVPWLQLKDKGVELRTVPSLSDNSFDLEAFEAACADAGEHLRMVSLVHVGNLDGVEIPIAKASEIAHDHDAIIHVDGAQSAPHIPIDVGALGCDLFSFSIHKMLGPTGVGALWGKEEILSTLEPICSGGGTVSSASASEYSLRTIPDRLEGGLGHYAGICGTEAALDLLSQYNMHDFAAQEMRVNDIITNGIKDLPGVEIIGPEAANKRGGICSILLKDLDIQNVGILMDEVGGVFVRSGLHCVNQWFEPRGNMQGSLRASAYAYNTEEEAKCFVDTFSEIVEGLSGGI
;
A
#
# COMPACT_ATOMS: atom_id res chain seq x y z
N MET A 1 17.95 57.30 -34.30
CA MET A 1 19.02 56.31 -34.48
C MET A 1 18.64 55.08 -33.70
N VAL A 2 18.14 54.08 -34.42
CA VAL A 2 17.64 52.82 -33.86
C VAL A 2 18.82 51.84 -33.82
N ARG A 3 19.08 51.22 -32.71
CA ARG A 3 20.06 50.12 -32.62
C ARG A 3 19.33 48.79 -32.86
N PRO A 4 19.77 47.99 -33.86
CA PRO A 4 19.32 46.64 -34.02
C PRO A 4 20.40 45.65 -33.56
N GLU A 5 20.32 45.11 -32.34
CA GLU A 5 21.18 44.01 -31.91
C GLU A 5 20.57 43.23 -30.72
N LYS A 6 19.41 42.65 -30.90
CA LYS A 6 18.88 41.64 -29.94
C LYS A 6 18.39 40.33 -30.58
N ASN A 7 18.37 40.22 -31.89
CA ASN A 7 17.84 39.00 -32.57
C ASN A 7 18.92 38.00 -32.99
N ALA A 8 20.19 38.32 -32.89
CA ALA A 8 21.28 37.41 -33.32
C ALA A 8 21.61 36.35 -32.24
N VAL A 9 21.32 36.59 -30.97
CA VAL A 9 21.65 35.68 -29.88
C VAL A 9 20.62 34.53 -29.77
N TYR A 10 19.37 34.75 -30.16
CA TYR A 10 18.33 33.72 -30.10
C TYR A 10 18.42 32.68 -31.20
N VAL A 11 18.95 33.03 -32.37
CA VAL A 11 19.15 32.10 -33.52
C VAL A 11 20.36 31.21 -33.31
N ALA A 12 21.40 31.66 -32.60
CA ALA A 12 22.58 30.87 -32.28
C ALA A 12 22.33 29.78 -31.23
N LEU A 13 21.35 29.99 -30.31
CA LEU A 13 20.99 29.00 -29.28
C LEU A 13 20.19 27.82 -29.84
N VAL A 14 19.44 28.00 -30.94
CA VAL A 14 18.67 26.93 -31.59
C VAL A 14 19.53 26.02 -32.41
N PHE A 15 20.63 26.50 -33.02
CA PHE A 15 21.55 25.70 -33.79
C PHE A 15 22.59 24.92 -32.99
N LEU A 16 22.85 25.31 -31.72
CA LEU A 16 23.72 24.55 -30.82
C LEU A 16 23.01 23.35 -30.15
N HIS A 17 21.68 23.29 -30.17
CA HIS A 17 20.93 22.15 -29.66
C HIS A 17 21.03 20.88 -30.54
N GLY A 18 21.44 21.01 -31.79
CA GLY A 18 21.60 19.88 -32.72
C GLY A 18 22.94 19.14 -32.61
N LEU A 19 23.95 19.67 -31.93
CA LEU A 19 25.31 19.13 -31.89
C LEU A 19 25.73 18.47 -30.57
N PHE A 20 24.91 18.53 -29.51
CA PHE A 20 25.21 17.96 -28.19
C PHE A 20 24.49 16.65 -27.86
N VAL A 21 23.80 16.01 -28.81
CA VAL A 21 23.09 14.72 -28.58
C VAL A 21 24.01 13.50 -28.81
N LYS A 22 25.32 13.67 -28.96
CA LYS A 22 26.23 12.54 -29.24
C LYS A 22 27.02 11.98 -28.06
N ASN A 23 26.78 12.43 -26.85
CA ASN A 23 27.30 11.74 -25.65
C ASN A 23 26.16 11.36 -24.71
N ALA A 24 25.28 10.47 -25.19
CA ALA A 24 24.42 9.69 -24.31
C ALA A 24 25.35 8.78 -23.49
N ILE A 25 25.35 8.97 -22.17
CA ILE A 25 25.89 8.00 -21.21
C ILE A 25 25.26 6.65 -21.58
N PRO A 26 26.02 5.55 -21.68
CA PRO A 26 25.45 4.27 -22.04
C PRO A 26 24.35 3.91 -21.01
N VAL A 27 23.13 3.90 -21.47
CA VAL A 27 22.02 3.23 -20.75
C VAL A 27 22.48 1.78 -20.68
N HIS A 28 22.85 1.32 -19.48
CA HIS A 28 23.08 -0.09 -19.24
C HIS A 28 21.85 -0.83 -19.80
N ARG A 29 22.12 -1.76 -20.72
CA ARG A 29 21.09 -2.58 -21.34
C ARG A 29 20.34 -3.25 -20.18
N LEU A 30 19.08 -2.89 -20.04
CA LEU A 30 18.14 -3.72 -19.29
C LEU A 30 18.29 -5.15 -19.80
N PRO A 31 18.36 -6.16 -18.92
CA PRO A 31 18.33 -7.54 -19.37
C PRO A 31 17.12 -7.72 -20.29
N ALA A 32 17.30 -8.51 -21.34
CA ALA A 32 16.26 -8.74 -22.34
C ALA A 32 14.95 -9.09 -21.62
N ILE A 33 13.88 -8.35 -21.95
CA ILE A 33 12.54 -8.61 -21.48
C ILE A 33 12.24 -10.09 -21.74
N SER A 34 12.09 -10.87 -20.69
CA SER A 34 11.63 -12.26 -20.81
C SER A 34 10.30 -12.25 -21.58
N PRO A 35 10.08 -13.19 -22.51
CA PRO A 35 8.85 -13.21 -23.29
C PRO A 35 7.66 -13.28 -22.30
N MET A 36 6.67 -12.37 -22.48
CA MET A 36 5.42 -12.38 -21.71
C MET A 36 4.93 -13.82 -21.59
N MET A 37 4.82 -14.31 -20.34
CA MET A 37 4.31 -15.66 -20.06
C MET A 37 2.94 -15.81 -20.72
N LYS A 38 2.71 -16.93 -21.40
CA LYS A 38 1.41 -17.25 -21.98
C LYS A 38 0.43 -17.49 -20.83
N ARG A 39 -0.80 -17.01 -20.97
CA ARG A 39 -1.90 -17.33 -20.04
C ARG A 39 -1.97 -18.85 -19.85
N GLY A 40 -1.66 -19.35 -18.65
CA GLY A 40 -1.74 -20.77 -18.29
C GLY A 40 -0.48 -21.37 -17.66
N ASP A 41 0.67 -20.72 -17.73
CA ASP A 41 1.87 -21.18 -17.03
C ASP A 41 1.87 -20.64 -15.59
N SER A 42 2.20 -21.48 -14.61
CA SER A 42 2.39 -21.03 -13.22
C SER A 42 3.55 -20.05 -13.14
N MET A 43 3.47 -19.05 -12.24
CA MET A 43 4.53 -18.09 -11.98
C MET A 43 5.88 -18.79 -11.74
N ASP A 44 6.94 -18.32 -12.38
CA ASP A 44 8.31 -18.71 -12.05
C ASP A 44 8.74 -18.03 -10.73
N VAL A 45 8.42 -18.67 -9.60
CA VAL A 45 8.75 -18.16 -8.27
C VAL A 45 10.26 -18.02 -8.09
N ARG A 46 11.07 -18.94 -8.63
CA ARG A 46 12.54 -18.90 -8.51
C ARG A 46 13.14 -17.72 -9.29
N GLY A 47 12.65 -17.52 -10.50
CA GLY A 47 13.05 -16.38 -11.32
C GLY A 47 12.67 -15.05 -10.67
N PHE A 48 11.45 -14.94 -10.11
CA PHE A 48 11.04 -13.75 -9.36
C PHE A 48 11.88 -13.54 -8.10
N ARG A 49 12.14 -14.60 -7.35
CA ARG A 49 12.97 -14.59 -6.13
C ARG A 49 14.39 -14.10 -6.38
N SER A 50 14.94 -14.33 -7.59
CA SER A 50 16.31 -13.91 -7.95
C SER A 50 16.52 -12.39 -7.98
N HIS A 51 15.44 -11.60 -8.05
CA HIS A 51 15.50 -10.13 -7.97
C HIS A 51 15.82 -9.60 -6.57
N PHE A 52 15.73 -10.41 -5.52
CA PHE A 52 15.82 -9.97 -4.12
C PHE A 52 17.16 -10.35 -3.50
N PRO A 53 18.10 -9.41 -3.29
CA PRO A 53 19.41 -9.70 -2.70
C PRO A 53 19.31 -10.37 -1.32
N THR A 54 18.32 -10.00 -0.51
CA THR A 54 18.08 -10.58 0.82
C THR A 54 17.64 -12.05 0.79
N LEU A 55 17.24 -12.57 -0.38
CA LEU A 55 16.83 -13.96 -0.57
C LEU A 55 17.91 -14.80 -1.29
N GLN A 56 19.13 -14.27 -1.41
CA GLN A 56 20.26 -14.97 -2.02
C GLN A 56 21.27 -15.37 -0.94
N GLY A 57 21.72 -16.60 -0.97
CA GLY A 57 22.71 -17.14 -0.03
C GLY A 57 22.20 -18.31 0.79
N ASP A 58 23.12 -18.97 1.51
CA ASP A 58 22.84 -20.21 2.23
C ASP A 58 22.14 -19.96 3.58
N ASP A 59 22.33 -18.77 4.19
CA ASP A 59 21.74 -18.40 5.50
C ASP A 59 20.50 -17.50 5.34
N THR A 60 19.73 -17.70 4.26
CA THR A 60 18.53 -16.87 3.97
C THR A 60 17.39 -17.27 4.91
N PRO A 61 16.81 -16.32 5.68
CA PRO A 61 15.68 -16.62 6.54
C PRO A 61 14.39 -16.86 5.73
N VAL A 62 13.47 -17.60 6.32
CA VAL A 62 12.09 -17.72 5.82
C VAL A 62 11.32 -16.46 6.22
N TYR A 63 11.21 -15.49 5.30
CA TYR A 63 10.59 -14.21 5.57
C TYR A 63 9.08 -14.25 5.33
N LEU A 64 8.29 -14.23 6.41
CA LEU A 64 6.83 -14.27 6.42
C LEU A 64 6.19 -13.09 7.19
N ASP A 65 6.83 -11.90 7.17
CA ASP A 65 6.24 -10.64 7.69
C ASP A 65 5.92 -9.63 6.58
N ASN A 66 5.45 -10.11 5.43
CA ASN A 66 5.20 -9.28 4.25
C ASN A 66 4.03 -8.29 4.41
N ALA A 67 3.03 -8.60 5.24
CA ALA A 67 1.94 -7.68 5.54
C ALA A 67 2.41 -6.41 6.27
N CYS A 68 3.60 -6.43 6.88
CA CYS A 68 4.29 -5.26 7.40
C CYS A 68 5.07 -4.54 6.30
N MET A 69 5.94 -5.28 5.61
CA MET A 69 6.84 -4.74 4.58
C MET A 69 7.30 -5.86 3.66
N THR A 70 7.19 -5.70 2.34
CA THR A 70 7.83 -6.62 1.39
C THR A 70 9.34 -6.38 1.32
N LEU A 71 10.09 -7.34 0.81
CA LEU A 71 11.51 -7.17 0.51
C LEU A 71 11.73 -6.26 -0.71
N ARG A 72 12.94 -5.75 -0.88
CA ARG A 72 13.29 -4.83 -1.97
C ARG A 72 14.06 -5.57 -3.05
N PRO A 73 13.61 -5.53 -4.31
CA PRO A 73 14.38 -6.01 -5.43
C PRO A 73 15.59 -5.09 -5.69
N GLU A 74 16.65 -5.67 -6.24
CA GLU A 74 17.91 -4.97 -6.52
C GLU A 74 17.70 -3.69 -7.34
N GLN A 75 16.86 -3.74 -8.36
CA GLN A 75 16.55 -2.59 -9.23
C GLN A 75 15.96 -1.39 -8.45
N VAL A 76 15.23 -1.64 -7.38
CA VAL A 76 14.69 -0.58 -6.51
C VAL A 76 15.79 0.05 -5.66
N ILE A 77 16.70 -0.78 -5.13
CA ILE A 77 17.86 -0.32 -4.35
C ILE A 77 18.77 0.54 -5.22
N GLU A 78 19.08 0.05 -6.42
CA GLU A 78 19.89 0.76 -7.41
C GLU A 78 19.27 2.10 -7.83
N ALA A 79 17.97 2.15 -8.13
CA ALA A 79 17.29 3.38 -8.52
C ALA A 79 17.33 4.47 -7.43
N VAL A 80 17.20 4.06 -6.16
CA VAL A 80 17.36 4.97 -5.01
C VAL A 80 18.80 5.47 -4.90
N GLN A 81 19.78 4.58 -5.04
CA GLN A 81 21.20 4.91 -5.01
C GLN A 81 21.61 5.84 -6.16
N GLU A 82 21.16 5.55 -7.38
CA GLU A 82 21.43 6.37 -8.57
C GLU A 82 20.91 7.78 -8.44
N TYR A 83 19.71 7.98 -7.85
CA TYR A 83 19.20 9.32 -7.61
C TYR A 83 20.19 10.16 -6.76
N TYR A 84 20.67 9.60 -5.65
CA TYR A 84 21.60 10.34 -4.78
C TYR A 84 23.00 10.49 -5.38
N ALA A 85 23.47 9.49 -6.13
CA ALA A 85 24.83 9.51 -6.67
C ALA A 85 24.95 10.37 -7.94
N LEU A 86 23.90 10.41 -8.79
CA LEU A 86 23.99 10.99 -10.13
C LEU A 86 23.14 12.24 -10.34
N ASN A 87 21.93 12.30 -9.80
CA ASN A 87 20.93 13.33 -10.12
C ASN A 87 20.17 13.87 -8.87
N PRO A 88 20.83 14.25 -7.76
CA PRO A 88 20.14 14.72 -6.55
C PRO A 88 19.56 16.12 -6.76
N SER A 89 18.38 16.21 -7.35
CA SER A 89 17.74 17.47 -7.72
C SER A 89 16.24 17.49 -7.44
N CYS A 90 15.64 18.69 -7.45
CA CYS A 90 14.21 18.89 -7.22
C CYS A 90 13.42 18.76 -8.52
N ALA A 91 12.25 18.13 -8.45
CA ALA A 91 11.27 18.19 -9.54
C ALA A 91 10.55 19.54 -9.58
N GLY A 92 10.16 19.98 -10.77
CA GLY A 92 9.24 21.10 -11.00
C GLY A 92 9.77 22.50 -10.72
N ARG A 93 11.02 22.62 -10.23
CA ARG A 93 11.60 23.93 -9.83
C ARG A 93 12.88 24.30 -10.57
N SER A 94 13.59 23.32 -11.11
CA SER A 94 14.89 23.52 -11.72
C SER A 94 14.81 23.27 -13.24
N VAL A 95 15.37 24.19 -14.02
CA VAL A 95 15.41 24.11 -15.49
C VAL A 95 16.67 23.44 -16.02
N HIS A 96 17.64 23.12 -15.16
CA HIS A 96 18.84 22.38 -15.55
C HIS A 96 18.52 20.88 -15.73
N ARG A 97 19.39 20.18 -16.47
CA ARG A 97 19.18 18.79 -16.90
C ARG A 97 18.79 17.80 -15.77
N TRP A 98 19.35 17.93 -14.57
CA TRP A 98 19.04 17.08 -13.45
C TRP A 98 17.59 17.30 -12.95
N GLY A 99 17.20 18.55 -12.73
CA GLY A 99 15.84 18.88 -12.31
C GLY A 99 14.78 18.48 -13.33
N MET A 100 15.10 18.63 -14.62
CA MET A 100 14.22 18.15 -15.70
C MET A 100 14.11 16.62 -15.70
N SER A 101 15.22 15.89 -15.52
CA SER A 101 15.22 14.43 -15.41
C SER A 101 14.36 13.95 -14.26
N VAL A 102 14.53 14.52 -13.06
CA VAL A 102 13.72 14.16 -11.87
C VAL A 102 12.24 14.48 -12.11
N SER A 103 11.93 15.63 -12.71
CA SER A 103 10.53 15.99 -13.06
C SER A 103 9.87 14.99 -13.99
N GLN A 104 10.62 14.51 -14.98
CA GLN A 104 10.14 13.46 -15.90
C GLN A 104 9.91 12.14 -15.16
N THR A 105 10.82 11.73 -14.27
CA THR A 105 10.67 10.51 -13.45
C THR A 105 9.42 10.60 -12.58
N VAL A 106 9.20 11.73 -11.89
CA VAL A 106 7.99 11.94 -11.07
C VAL A 106 6.72 11.80 -11.93
N SER A 107 6.71 12.41 -13.12
CA SER A 107 5.57 12.33 -14.04
C SER A 107 5.32 10.91 -14.56
N ARG A 108 6.38 10.17 -14.92
CA ARG A 108 6.26 8.77 -15.37
C ARG A 108 5.80 7.86 -14.24
N CYS A 109 6.39 7.99 -13.06
CA CYS A 109 6.02 7.19 -11.89
C CYS A 109 4.53 7.40 -11.53
N ARG A 110 4.06 8.65 -11.53
CA ARG A 110 2.65 8.96 -11.30
C ARG A 110 1.73 8.32 -12.35
N ARG A 111 2.13 8.34 -13.63
CA ARG A 111 1.40 7.67 -14.70
C ARG A 111 1.34 6.15 -14.46
N LYS A 112 2.48 5.52 -14.16
CA LYS A 112 2.54 4.08 -13.87
C LYS A 112 1.70 3.69 -12.64
N LEU A 113 1.67 4.52 -11.59
CA LEU A 113 0.76 4.31 -10.46
C LEU A 113 -0.71 4.40 -10.87
N ALA A 114 -1.06 5.38 -11.70
CA ALA A 114 -2.42 5.51 -12.23
C ALA A 114 -2.81 4.27 -13.05
N ASP A 115 -1.93 3.84 -13.95
CA ASP A 115 -2.15 2.66 -14.79
C ASP A 115 -2.26 1.38 -13.94
N TYR A 116 -1.47 1.27 -12.85
CA TYR A 116 -1.47 0.14 -11.94
C TYR A 116 -2.81 -0.06 -11.20
N ILE A 117 -3.52 1.02 -10.90
CA ILE A 117 -4.84 0.98 -10.24
C ILE A 117 -6.02 1.21 -11.20
N GLY A 118 -5.79 1.18 -12.52
CA GLY A 118 -6.84 1.30 -13.54
C GLY A 118 -7.32 2.74 -13.81
N VAL A 119 -6.54 3.78 -13.49
CA VAL A 119 -6.92 5.20 -13.60
C VAL A 119 -6.39 5.85 -14.86
N LYS A 120 -7.26 6.61 -15.56
CA LYS A 120 -6.89 7.33 -16.78
C LYS A 120 -6.17 8.66 -16.53
N GLN A 121 -6.53 9.34 -15.43
CA GLN A 121 -6.05 10.68 -15.12
C GLN A 121 -4.94 10.65 -14.07
N ALA A 122 -3.67 10.68 -14.49
CA ALA A 122 -2.55 10.62 -13.55
C ALA A 122 -2.57 11.73 -12.50
N ARG A 123 -3.17 12.90 -12.79
CA ARG A 123 -3.30 14.02 -11.84
C ARG A 123 -4.18 13.69 -10.62
N GLU A 124 -4.99 12.63 -10.69
CA GLU A 124 -5.81 12.14 -9.58
C GLU A 124 -5.00 11.26 -8.60
N VAL A 125 -3.74 11.01 -8.88
CA VAL A 125 -2.82 10.31 -7.98
C VAL A 125 -1.93 11.33 -7.27
N VAL A 126 -2.00 11.39 -5.96
CA VAL A 126 -1.24 12.27 -5.07
C VAL A 126 -0.17 11.45 -4.35
N PHE A 127 1.09 11.85 -4.42
CA PHE A 127 2.15 11.21 -3.64
C PHE A 127 2.03 11.63 -2.17
N THR A 128 2.13 10.64 -1.29
CA THR A 128 2.14 10.80 0.16
C THR A 128 3.28 10.00 0.77
N PRO A 129 3.63 10.19 2.05
CA PRO A 129 4.61 9.33 2.71
C PRO A 129 4.18 7.86 2.85
N ASN A 130 2.88 7.60 3.01
CA ASN A 130 2.28 6.26 3.19
C ASN A 130 0.74 6.36 3.22
N ALA A 131 0.04 5.22 3.27
CA ALA A 131 -1.42 5.16 3.39
C ALA A 131 -1.95 5.91 4.63
N THR A 132 -1.26 5.84 5.77
CA THR A 132 -1.65 6.58 6.98
C THR A 132 -1.75 8.08 6.71
N HIS A 133 -0.77 8.66 6.02
CA HIS A 133 -0.81 10.07 5.63
C HIS A 133 -1.95 10.35 4.64
N SER A 134 -2.17 9.46 3.68
CA SER A 134 -3.27 9.59 2.71
C SER A 134 -4.63 9.66 3.39
N ILE A 135 -4.89 8.76 4.36
CA ILE A 135 -6.14 8.72 5.11
C ILE A 135 -6.31 9.97 5.98
N ASN A 136 -5.22 10.41 6.65
CA ASN A 136 -5.23 11.66 7.41
C ASN A 136 -5.49 12.89 6.51
N GLN A 137 -4.92 12.90 5.28
CA GLN A 137 -5.20 13.96 4.30
C GLN A 137 -6.68 14.03 3.95
N VAL A 138 -7.35 12.89 3.80
CA VAL A 138 -8.80 12.83 3.56
C VAL A 138 -9.56 13.29 4.80
N ALA A 139 -9.32 12.67 5.96
CA ALA A 139 -10.06 12.93 7.19
C ALA A 139 -9.95 14.39 7.65
N ALA A 140 -8.75 14.95 7.62
CA ALA A 140 -8.52 16.33 8.05
C ALA A 140 -8.89 17.37 6.98
N GLY A 141 -8.73 17.01 5.68
CA GLY A 141 -8.93 17.92 4.56
C GLY A 141 -10.39 18.10 4.13
N MET A 142 -11.28 17.18 4.50
CA MET A 142 -12.71 17.31 4.22
C MET A 142 -13.38 18.35 5.12
N GLN A 143 -14.42 18.98 4.57
CA GLN A 143 -15.32 19.87 5.31
C GLN A 143 -16.37 19.05 6.05
N TRP A 144 -16.28 19.03 7.38
CA TRP A 144 -17.19 18.31 8.27
C TRP A 144 -18.20 19.24 8.93
N LYS A 145 -19.38 18.71 9.21
CA LYS A 145 -20.43 19.39 9.98
C LYS A 145 -20.75 18.57 11.24
N PRO A 146 -21.14 19.22 12.35
CA PRO A 146 -21.67 18.49 13.48
C PRO A 146 -22.87 17.63 13.08
N GLY A 147 -22.86 16.36 13.47
CA GLY A 147 -23.87 15.38 13.10
C GLY A 147 -23.55 14.56 11.85
N ASP A 148 -22.47 14.89 11.09
CA ASP A 148 -22.00 14.00 10.04
C ASP A 148 -21.58 12.64 10.63
N ILE A 149 -21.84 11.56 9.88
CA ILE A 149 -21.52 10.19 10.26
C ILE A 149 -20.47 9.62 9.33
N VAL A 150 -19.49 8.94 9.92
CA VAL A 150 -18.54 8.07 9.22
C VAL A 150 -18.84 6.62 9.61
N ILE A 151 -18.96 5.73 8.63
CA ILE A 151 -19.10 4.28 8.86
C ILE A 151 -17.80 3.57 8.49
N THR A 152 -17.38 2.66 9.38
CA THR A 152 -16.18 1.82 9.22
C THR A 152 -16.44 0.39 9.70
N SER A 153 -15.46 -0.52 9.59
CA SER A 153 -15.56 -1.88 10.10
C SER A 153 -14.77 -2.08 11.41
N ASP A 154 -15.03 -3.17 12.13
CA ASP A 154 -14.32 -3.53 13.36
C ASP A 154 -12.91 -4.11 13.12
N ARG A 155 -12.50 -4.27 11.85
CA ARG A 155 -11.22 -4.86 11.44
C ARG A 155 -10.24 -3.85 10.83
N GLU A 156 -10.52 -2.57 10.96
CA GLU A 156 -9.66 -1.53 10.39
C GLU A 156 -8.29 -1.48 11.06
N HIS A 157 -7.25 -1.33 10.24
CA HIS A 157 -5.94 -0.93 10.75
C HIS A 157 -6.07 0.43 11.46
N ASN A 158 -5.32 0.64 12.54
CA ASN A 158 -5.36 1.92 13.29
C ASN A 158 -5.18 3.16 12.38
N SER A 159 -4.50 3.02 11.25
CA SER A 159 -4.37 4.10 10.25
C SER A 159 -5.69 4.50 9.61
N ASN A 160 -6.65 3.56 9.51
CA ASN A 160 -7.99 3.80 8.96
C ASN A 160 -9.07 3.88 10.05
N LEU A 161 -8.68 3.91 11.30
CA LEU A 161 -9.58 4.10 12.45
C LEU A 161 -9.34 5.46 13.13
N VAL A 162 -8.09 5.70 13.54
CA VAL A 162 -7.75 6.86 14.39
C VAL A 162 -8.06 8.21 13.74
N PRO A 163 -7.79 8.45 12.44
CA PRO A 163 -8.15 9.72 11.82
C PRO A 163 -9.65 10.06 11.89
N TRP A 164 -10.53 9.06 11.83
CA TRP A 164 -11.97 9.23 11.93
C TRP A 164 -12.39 9.48 13.38
N LEU A 165 -11.76 8.79 14.36
CA LEU A 165 -11.99 9.05 15.79
C LEU A 165 -11.63 10.50 16.20
N GLN A 166 -10.59 11.09 15.58
CA GLN A 166 -10.19 12.48 15.84
C GLN A 166 -11.26 13.50 15.42
N LEU A 167 -12.18 13.13 14.54
CA LEU A 167 -13.25 14.02 14.10
C LEU A 167 -14.35 14.23 15.16
N LYS A 168 -14.32 13.47 16.26
CA LYS A 168 -15.24 13.63 17.38
C LYS A 168 -15.31 15.07 17.90
N ASP A 169 -14.17 15.76 17.94
CA ASP A 169 -14.09 17.15 18.39
C ASP A 169 -14.76 18.13 17.41
N LYS A 170 -15.02 17.71 16.17
CA LYS A 170 -15.82 18.44 15.17
C LYS A 170 -17.30 18.06 15.19
N GLY A 171 -17.71 17.19 16.12
CA GLY A 171 -19.09 16.70 16.24
C GLY A 171 -19.46 15.62 15.24
N VAL A 172 -18.47 14.95 14.62
CA VAL A 172 -18.67 13.82 13.71
C VAL A 172 -18.81 12.53 14.54
N GLU A 173 -19.78 11.70 14.20
CA GLU A 173 -19.99 10.38 14.79
C GLU A 173 -19.28 9.30 13.97
N LEU A 174 -18.52 8.43 14.62
CA LEU A 174 -17.96 7.22 14.01
C LEU A 174 -18.81 6.01 14.39
N ARG A 175 -19.30 5.28 13.41
CA ARG A 175 -20.03 4.01 13.57
C ARG A 175 -19.21 2.87 13.03
N THR A 176 -19.18 1.77 13.78
CA THR A 176 -18.43 0.56 13.40
C THR A 176 -19.38 -0.59 13.11
N VAL A 177 -19.24 -1.21 11.96
CA VAL A 177 -19.97 -2.42 11.58
C VAL A 177 -19.18 -3.63 12.09
N PRO A 178 -19.79 -4.52 12.89
CA PRO A 178 -19.12 -5.72 13.37
C PRO A 178 -18.96 -6.75 12.26
N SER A 179 -17.91 -7.57 12.35
CA SER A 179 -17.74 -8.75 11.51
C SER A 179 -18.63 -9.90 11.93
N LEU A 180 -18.92 -10.82 11.03
CA LEU A 180 -19.54 -12.12 11.31
C LEU A 180 -18.63 -12.99 12.19
N SER A 181 -19.17 -14.10 12.72
CA SER A 181 -18.42 -14.98 13.64
C SER A 181 -17.20 -15.64 12.98
N ASP A 182 -17.21 -15.84 11.67
CA ASP A 182 -16.07 -16.32 10.88
C ASP A 182 -15.13 -15.20 10.41
N ASN A 183 -15.32 -14.01 10.95
CA ASN A 183 -14.57 -12.81 10.60
C ASN A 183 -14.80 -12.29 9.18
N SER A 184 -15.78 -12.79 8.43
CA SER A 184 -16.18 -12.18 7.16
C SER A 184 -16.95 -10.86 7.40
N PHE A 185 -16.99 -9.99 6.38
CA PHE A 185 -17.69 -8.72 6.46
C PHE A 185 -19.22 -8.93 6.44
N ASP A 186 -19.92 -8.32 7.41
CA ASP A 186 -21.38 -8.36 7.47
C ASP A 186 -21.98 -7.27 6.58
N LEU A 187 -22.28 -7.63 5.33
CA LEU A 187 -22.84 -6.71 4.34
C LEU A 187 -24.26 -6.26 4.72
N GLU A 188 -25.07 -7.13 5.35
CA GLU A 188 -26.44 -6.80 5.76
C GLU A 188 -26.42 -5.80 6.92
N ALA A 189 -25.56 -6.01 7.91
CA ALA A 189 -25.36 -5.04 8.99
C ALA A 189 -24.82 -3.71 8.49
N PHE A 190 -23.95 -3.72 7.47
CA PHE A 190 -23.43 -2.52 6.82
C PHE A 190 -24.53 -1.73 6.11
N GLU A 191 -25.37 -2.40 5.32
CA GLU A 191 -26.51 -1.77 4.63
C GLU A 191 -27.48 -1.18 5.63
N ALA A 192 -27.80 -1.90 6.72
CA ALA A 192 -28.66 -1.41 7.79
C ALA A 192 -28.06 -0.17 8.50
N ALA A 193 -26.75 -0.16 8.73
CA ALA A 193 -26.05 0.99 9.33
C ALA A 193 -26.08 2.23 8.42
N CYS A 194 -25.93 2.04 7.10
CA CYS A 194 -26.05 3.13 6.13
C CYS A 194 -27.47 3.69 6.09
N ALA A 195 -28.47 2.82 6.08
CA ALA A 195 -29.89 3.24 6.11
C ALA A 195 -30.25 3.98 7.40
N ASP A 196 -29.75 3.54 8.56
CA ASP A 196 -29.97 4.24 9.84
C ASP A 196 -29.27 5.60 9.92
N ALA A 197 -28.10 5.73 9.31
CA ALA A 197 -27.39 7.00 9.21
C ALA A 197 -28.12 8.02 8.30
N GLY A 198 -28.79 7.55 7.25
CA GLY A 198 -29.59 8.34 6.33
C GLY A 198 -28.83 9.54 5.74
N GLU A 199 -29.43 10.73 5.75
CA GLU A 199 -28.84 11.98 5.23
C GLU A 199 -27.59 12.47 5.97
N HIS A 200 -27.30 11.90 7.16
CA HIS A 200 -26.11 12.23 7.94
C HIS A 200 -24.88 11.40 7.51
N LEU A 201 -25.07 10.35 6.72
CA LEU A 201 -23.94 9.55 6.22
C LEU A 201 -23.09 10.39 5.27
N ARG A 202 -21.87 10.71 5.70
CA ARG A 202 -20.96 11.55 4.93
C ARG A 202 -19.85 10.75 4.28
N MET A 203 -19.37 9.72 4.97
CA MET A 203 -18.23 8.91 4.55
C MET A 203 -18.40 7.46 4.96
N VAL A 204 -18.04 6.56 4.06
CA VAL A 204 -17.73 5.16 4.36
C VAL A 204 -16.22 5.00 4.21
N SER A 205 -15.53 4.40 5.20
CA SER A 205 -14.09 4.13 5.10
C SER A 205 -13.80 2.69 5.49
N LEU A 206 -13.41 1.87 4.51
CA LEU A 206 -13.23 0.44 4.68
C LEU A 206 -11.86 -0.03 4.18
N VAL A 207 -11.26 -0.98 4.91
CA VAL A 207 -10.13 -1.75 4.40
C VAL A 207 -10.61 -2.67 3.28
N HIS A 208 -9.83 -2.78 2.19
CA HIS A 208 -10.19 -3.71 1.10
C HIS A 208 -9.81 -5.16 1.46
N VAL A 209 -8.58 -5.36 1.94
CA VAL A 209 -8.09 -6.65 2.44
C VAL A 209 -7.54 -6.45 3.85
N GLY A 210 -8.05 -7.19 4.82
CA GLY A 210 -7.66 -7.10 6.22
C GLY A 210 -6.19 -7.49 6.44
N ASN A 211 -5.44 -6.67 7.14
CA ASN A 211 -4.04 -7.00 7.48
C ASN A 211 -3.93 -7.98 8.65
N LEU A 212 -5.03 -8.22 9.36
CA LEU A 212 -5.12 -9.22 10.43
C LEU A 212 -5.36 -10.63 9.86
N ASP A 213 -6.30 -10.76 8.95
CA ASP A 213 -6.85 -12.04 8.52
C ASP A 213 -6.79 -12.30 7.00
N GLY A 214 -6.43 -11.29 6.21
CA GLY A 214 -6.39 -11.40 4.75
C GLY A 214 -7.77 -11.47 4.08
N VAL A 215 -8.85 -11.29 4.84
CA VAL A 215 -10.23 -11.33 4.31
C VAL A 215 -10.52 -10.10 3.47
N GLU A 216 -11.05 -10.34 2.27
CA GLU A 216 -11.46 -9.28 1.35
C GLU A 216 -12.87 -8.78 1.70
N ILE A 217 -13.05 -7.47 1.79
CA ILE A 217 -14.37 -6.81 1.88
C ILE A 217 -14.89 -6.58 0.45
N PRO A 218 -16.19 -6.88 0.17
CA PRO A 218 -16.78 -6.71 -1.15
C PRO A 218 -17.01 -5.21 -1.48
N ILE A 219 -15.92 -4.49 -1.75
CA ILE A 219 -15.91 -3.02 -1.90
C ILE A 219 -16.88 -2.55 -2.99
N ALA A 220 -17.00 -3.26 -4.12
CA ALA A 220 -17.91 -2.84 -5.18
C ALA A 220 -19.36 -2.76 -4.67
N LYS A 221 -19.80 -3.74 -3.85
CA LYS A 221 -21.11 -3.73 -3.22
C LYS A 221 -21.24 -2.65 -2.15
N ALA A 222 -20.21 -2.48 -1.32
CA ALA A 222 -20.20 -1.43 -0.31
C ALA A 222 -20.24 -0.03 -0.96
N SER A 223 -19.60 0.14 -2.13
CA SER A 223 -19.64 1.40 -2.90
C SER A 223 -21.05 1.69 -3.44
N GLU A 224 -21.74 0.70 -4.00
CA GLU A 224 -23.14 0.84 -4.44
C GLU A 224 -24.02 1.33 -3.28
N ILE A 225 -23.96 0.64 -2.13
CA ILE A 225 -24.74 0.99 -0.94
C ILE A 225 -24.40 2.40 -0.43
N ALA A 226 -23.12 2.75 -0.34
CA ALA A 226 -22.68 4.08 0.10
C ALA A 226 -23.22 5.19 -0.83
N HIS A 227 -23.17 4.98 -2.14
CA HIS A 227 -23.65 5.94 -3.13
C HIS A 227 -25.18 6.07 -3.16
N ASP A 228 -25.94 5.02 -2.82
CA ASP A 228 -27.39 5.10 -2.65
C ASP A 228 -27.80 6.07 -1.51
N HIS A 229 -26.86 6.40 -0.63
CA HIS A 229 -26.99 7.38 0.46
C HIS A 229 -26.20 8.67 0.22
N ASP A 230 -25.77 8.97 -1.01
CA ASP A 230 -24.96 10.14 -1.36
C ASP A 230 -23.64 10.27 -0.57
N ALA A 231 -23.13 9.16 0.00
CA ALA A 231 -21.91 9.13 0.79
C ALA A 231 -20.67 8.90 -0.08
N ILE A 232 -19.54 9.50 0.32
CA ILE A 232 -18.22 9.24 -0.28
C ILE A 232 -17.69 7.92 0.29
N ILE A 233 -17.09 7.07 -0.54
CA ILE A 233 -16.40 5.88 -0.08
C ILE A 233 -14.89 5.98 -0.28
N HIS A 234 -14.15 5.89 0.83
CA HIS A 234 -12.70 5.75 0.90
C HIS A 234 -12.33 4.29 1.16
N VAL A 235 -11.32 3.81 0.45
CA VAL A 235 -10.81 2.44 0.57
C VAL A 235 -9.35 2.45 0.99
N ASP A 236 -9.04 1.77 2.11
CA ASP A 236 -7.66 1.45 2.48
C ASP A 236 -7.20 0.22 1.70
N GLY A 237 -6.43 0.46 0.66
CA GLY A 237 -5.84 -0.53 -0.22
C GLY A 237 -4.44 -0.99 0.19
N ALA A 238 -3.99 -0.71 1.42
CA ALA A 238 -2.62 -1.00 1.84
C ALA A 238 -2.24 -2.48 1.75
N GLN A 239 -3.20 -3.40 1.89
CA GLN A 239 -2.97 -4.83 1.71
C GLN A 239 -3.49 -5.36 0.37
N SER A 240 -4.42 -4.70 -0.30
CA SER A 240 -4.92 -5.17 -1.59
C SER A 240 -4.00 -4.77 -2.75
N ALA A 241 -3.52 -3.51 -2.77
CA ALA A 241 -2.67 -3.03 -3.86
C ALA A 241 -1.40 -3.89 -4.10
N PRO A 242 -0.68 -4.41 -3.08
CA PRO A 242 0.49 -5.26 -3.30
C PRO A 242 0.17 -6.70 -3.73
N HIS A 243 -1.06 -7.22 -3.50
CA HIS A 243 -1.34 -8.65 -3.52
C HIS A 243 -2.34 -9.08 -4.59
N ILE A 244 -3.27 -8.20 -4.99
CA ILE A 244 -4.32 -8.51 -5.97
C ILE A 244 -4.41 -7.43 -7.04
N PRO A 245 -4.95 -7.74 -8.24
CA PRO A 245 -5.21 -6.72 -9.26
C PRO A 245 -6.18 -5.65 -8.75
N ILE A 246 -5.88 -4.38 -8.99
CA ILE A 246 -6.73 -3.26 -8.59
C ILE A 246 -7.26 -2.53 -9.82
N ASP A 247 -8.57 -2.31 -9.84
CA ASP A 247 -9.27 -1.40 -10.73
C ASP A 247 -10.25 -0.58 -9.89
N VAL A 248 -9.87 0.65 -9.54
CA VAL A 248 -10.69 1.52 -8.68
C VAL A 248 -12.03 1.90 -9.34
N GLY A 249 -12.09 1.86 -10.68
CA GLY A 249 -13.34 2.03 -11.42
C GLY A 249 -14.29 0.85 -11.22
N ALA A 250 -13.77 -0.38 -11.23
CA ALA A 250 -14.55 -1.58 -10.96
C ALA A 250 -14.95 -1.70 -9.47
N LEU A 251 -14.10 -1.22 -8.56
CA LEU A 251 -14.43 -1.12 -7.14
C LEU A 251 -15.50 -0.06 -6.86
N GLY A 252 -15.68 0.91 -7.76
CA GLY A 252 -16.66 1.98 -7.60
C GLY A 252 -16.32 3.01 -6.53
N CYS A 253 -15.15 2.91 -5.89
CA CYS A 253 -14.77 3.80 -4.79
C CYS A 253 -14.45 5.23 -5.30
N ASP A 254 -14.43 6.18 -4.36
CA ASP A 254 -14.17 7.59 -4.65
C ASP A 254 -12.73 7.98 -4.29
N LEU A 255 -12.16 7.31 -3.29
CA LEU A 255 -10.81 7.52 -2.76
C LEU A 255 -10.16 6.16 -2.47
N PHE A 256 -8.87 6.04 -2.78
CA PHE A 256 -8.09 4.82 -2.55
C PHE A 256 -6.70 5.15 -2.05
N SER A 257 -6.31 4.57 -0.90
CA SER A 257 -5.02 4.84 -0.24
C SER A 257 -4.16 3.60 -0.14
N PHE A 258 -2.86 3.70 -0.47
CA PHE A 258 -1.94 2.56 -0.34
C PHE A 258 -0.50 2.99 -0.07
N SER A 259 0.34 2.02 0.31
CA SER A 259 1.73 2.24 0.71
C SER A 259 2.69 1.46 -0.17
N ILE A 260 3.68 2.13 -0.72
CA ILE A 260 4.64 1.55 -1.67
C ILE A 260 5.59 0.54 -1.01
N HIS A 261 5.89 0.68 0.28
CA HIS A 261 6.76 -0.27 1.00
C HIS A 261 6.16 -1.68 1.16
N LYS A 262 4.89 -1.88 0.84
CA LYS A 262 4.23 -3.20 0.80
C LYS A 262 4.17 -3.79 -0.61
N MET A 263 4.50 -3.00 -1.64
CA MET A 263 4.52 -3.41 -3.04
C MET A 263 5.92 -3.24 -3.66
N LEU A 264 6.92 -3.82 -3.03
CA LEU A 264 8.33 -3.89 -3.43
C LEU A 264 9.09 -2.56 -3.43
N GLY A 265 8.41 -1.43 -3.26
CA GLY A 265 9.02 -0.12 -3.36
C GLY A 265 9.56 0.42 -2.02
N PRO A 266 10.22 1.58 -2.01
CA PRO A 266 10.87 2.14 -0.82
C PRO A 266 9.87 2.56 0.27
N THR A 267 10.37 2.68 1.50
CA THR A 267 9.66 3.37 2.59
C THR A 267 9.57 4.87 2.31
N GLY A 268 8.58 5.53 2.94
CA GLY A 268 8.41 6.98 2.82
C GLY A 268 7.73 7.42 1.51
N VAL A 269 7.14 6.49 0.77
CA VAL A 269 6.27 6.75 -0.39
C VAL A 269 4.98 5.97 -0.25
N GLY A 270 3.87 6.63 -0.51
CA GLY A 270 2.53 6.11 -0.65
C GLY A 270 1.77 6.90 -1.69
N ALA A 271 0.52 6.55 -1.90
CA ALA A 271 -0.35 7.26 -2.81
C ALA A 271 -1.78 7.37 -2.26
N LEU A 272 -2.40 8.50 -2.55
CA LEU A 272 -3.82 8.73 -2.49
C LEU A 272 -4.32 8.92 -3.92
N TRP A 273 -5.19 8.05 -4.38
CA TRP A 273 -6.01 8.33 -5.53
C TRP A 273 -7.38 8.83 -5.07
N GLY A 274 -7.96 9.73 -5.84
CA GLY A 274 -9.32 10.18 -5.62
C GLY A 274 -9.89 10.85 -6.85
N LYS A 275 -11.22 10.85 -6.95
CA LYS A 275 -11.93 11.59 -8.00
C LYS A 275 -11.55 13.08 -7.93
N GLU A 276 -11.31 13.70 -9.10
CA GLU A 276 -10.82 15.09 -9.21
C GLU A 276 -11.69 16.07 -8.43
N GLU A 277 -13.03 15.91 -8.51
CA GLU A 277 -13.99 16.75 -7.81
C GLU A 277 -13.85 16.69 -6.30
N ILE A 278 -13.44 15.55 -5.73
CA ILE A 278 -13.19 15.40 -4.29
C ILE A 278 -11.82 15.95 -3.92
N LEU A 279 -10.76 15.52 -4.62
CA LEU A 279 -9.40 15.97 -4.33
C LEU A 279 -9.25 17.49 -4.41
N SER A 280 -9.97 18.12 -5.33
CA SER A 280 -9.94 19.58 -5.53
C SER A 280 -10.56 20.37 -4.39
N THR A 281 -11.42 19.75 -3.57
CA THR A 281 -12.06 20.38 -2.40
C THR A 281 -11.30 20.10 -1.09
N LEU A 282 -10.38 19.13 -1.07
CA LEU A 282 -9.62 18.82 0.14
C LEU A 282 -8.70 19.98 0.52
N GLU A 283 -8.73 20.39 1.78
CA GLU A 283 -7.73 21.27 2.34
C GLU A 283 -6.43 20.49 2.60
N PRO A 284 -5.27 21.02 2.18
CA PRO A 284 -4.02 20.34 2.43
C PRO A 284 -3.66 20.36 3.92
N ILE A 285 -3.28 19.20 4.48
CA ILE A 285 -2.78 19.10 5.86
C ILE A 285 -1.37 19.66 6.02
N CYS A 286 -0.68 19.88 4.91
CA CYS A 286 0.66 20.47 4.88
C CYS A 286 0.71 21.52 3.76
N SER A 287 0.56 22.80 4.12
CA SER A 287 0.59 23.92 3.17
C SER A 287 1.94 24.61 3.17
N GLY A 288 2.37 25.12 2.01
CA GLY A 288 3.61 25.88 1.88
C GLY A 288 4.34 25.63 0.57
N GLY A 289 5.64 25.39 0.65
CA GLY A 289 6.44 25.14 -0.54
C GLY A 289 5.93 23.95 -1.37
N GLY A 290 5.63 24.18 -2.64
CA GLY A 290 5.04 23.17 -3.55
C GLY A 290 3.55 23.35 -3.73
N THR A 291 2.77 23.65 -2.70
CA THR A 291 1.30 23.69 -2.73
C THR A 291 0.71 25.02 -3.17
N VAL A 292 1.49 26.10 -3.16
CA VAL A 292 1.01 27.45 -3.48
C VAL A 292 1.41 27.90 -4.89
N SER A 293 0.50 28.57 -5.59
CA SER A 293 0.74 29.24 -6.87
C SER A 293 1.21 30.68 -6.66
N SER A 294 0.74 31.33 -5.59
CA SER A 294 1.15 32.68 -5.18
C SER A 294 1.05 32.82 -3.66
N ALA A 295 1.90 33.66 -3.08
CA ALA A 295 1.83 34.06 -1.68
C ALA A 295 2.32 35.49 -1.52
N SER A 296 1.66 36.27 -0.66
CA SER A 296 2.03 37.62 -0.23
C SER A 296 2.07 37.68 1.30
N ALA A 297 2.23 38.88 1.85
CA ALA A 297 2.18 39.04 3.30
C ALA A 297 0.81 38.81 3.94
N SER A 298 -0.30 38.83 3.14
CA SER A 298 -1.69 38.75 3.62
C SER A 298 -2.51 37.67 2.96
N GLU A 299 -2.08 37.15 1.81
CA GLU A 299 -2.92 36.26 0.99
C GLU A 299 -2.06 35.18 0.33
N TYR A 300 -2.65 34.03 0.06
CA TYR A 300 -2.07 32.97 -0.76
C TYR A 300 -3.14 32.31 -1.62
N SER A 301 -2.68 31.66 -2.70
CA SER A 301 -3.50 30.81 -3.54
C SER A 301 -2.88 29.45 -3.68
N LEU A 302 -3.68 28.40 -3.51
CA LEU A 302 -3.23 27.03 -3.71
C LEU A 302 -3.10 26.71 -5.20
N ARG A 303 -2.25 25.73 -5.50
CA ARG A 303 -2.20 25.10 -6.83
C ARG A 303 -3.40 24.18 -7.03
N THR A 304 -3.52 23.68 -8.25
CA THR A 304 -4.45 22.57 -8.57
C THR A 304 -3.88 21.24 -8.10
N ILE A 305 -4.69 20.18 -8.11
CA ILE A 305 -4.23 18.81 -7.87
C ILE A 305 -3.24 18.38 -8.97
N PRO A 306 -2.30 17.50 -8.62
CA PRO A 306 -2.00 16.94 -7.32
C PRO A 306 -1.19 17.88 -6.42
N ASP A 307 -0.55 18.91 -6.98
CA ASP A 307 0.44 19.75 -6.31
C ASP A 307 -0.08 20.39 -5.00
N ARG A 308 -1.38 20.78 -4.97
CA ARG A 308 -1.96 21.39 -3.75
C ARG A 308 -1.90 20.48 -2.52
N LEU A 309 -1.86 19.16 -2.72
CA LEU A 309 -1.83 18.14 -1.65
C LEU A 309 -0.43 17.56 -1.41
N GLU A 310 0.59 17.96 -2.21
CA GLU A 310 1.98 17.50 -2.11
C GLU A 310 2.87 18.58 -1.51
N GLY A 311 2.73 18.81 -0.19
CA GLY A 311 3.46 19.87 0.50
C GLY A 311 4.93 19.55 0.73
N GLY A 312 5.80 20.54 0.48
CA GLY A 312 7.22 20.44 0.76
C GLY A 312 8.05 19.90 -0.40
N LEU A 313 9.18 19.29 -0.07
CA LEU A 313 10.05 18.60 -1.03
C LEU A 313 9.67 17.13 -1.07
N GLY A 314 9.29 16.62 -2.25
CA GLY A 314 8.94 15.22 -2.43
C GLY A 314 10.11 14.27 -2.14
N HIS A 315 9.81 13.04 -1.76
CA HIS A 315 10.80 11.98 -1.59
C HIS A 315 11.24 11.41 -2.94
N TYR A 316 11.99 12.23 -3.73
CA TYR A 316 12.32 11.88 -5.12
C TYR A 316 13.14 10.60 -5.26
N ALA A 317 14.06 10.32 -4.34
CA ALA A 317 14.76 9.04 -4.32
C ALA A 317 13.78 7.86 -4.19
N GLY A 318 12.81 7.98 -3.27
CA GLY A 318 11.74 6.98 -3.12
C GLY A 318 10.85 6.88 -4.36
N ILE A 319 10.57 7.99 -5.05
CA ILE A 319 9.78 7.98 -6.29
C ILE A 319 10.55 7.27 -7.41
N CYS A 320 11.88 7.46 -7.52
CA CYS A 320 12.72 6.71 -8.45
C CYS A 320 12.66 5.19 -8.17
N GLY A 321 12.80 4.79 -6.90
CA GLY A 321 12.65 3.39 -6.51
C GLY A 321 11.22 2.85 -6.73
N THR A 322 10.19 3.69 -6.57
CA THR A 322 8.80 3.32 -6.86
C THR A 322 8.60 3.05 -8.36
N GLU A 323 9.19 3.87 -9.23
CA GLU A 323 9.16 3.65 -10.68
C GLU A 323 9.76 2.28 -11.03
N ALA A 324 10.93 1.95 -10.46
CA ALA A 324 11.59 0.66 -10.66
C ALA A 324 10.77 -0.54 -10.14
N ALA A 325 10.09 -0.37 -8.98
CA ALA A 325 9.18 -1.40 -8.45
C ALA A 325 8.01 -1.66 -9.41
N LEU A 326 7.39 -0.61 -9.94
CA LEU A 326 6.29 -0.71 -10.90
C LEU A 326 6.74 -1.33 -12.23
N ASP A 327 7.96 -1.04 -12.68
CA ASP A 327 8.54 -1.67 -13.87
C ASP A 327 8.73 -3.17 -13.68
N LEU A 328 9.15 -3.61 -12.50
CA LEU A 328 9.24 -5.03 -12.19
C LEU A 328 7.84 -5.67 -12.11
N LEU A 329 6.91 -5.07 -11.36
CA LEU A 329 5.55 -5.59 -11.20
C LEU A 329 4.82 -5.70 -12.55
N SER A 330 5.04 -4.77 -13.48
CA SER A 330 4.41 -4.78 -14.80
C SER A 330 4.80 -5.97 -15.68
N GLN A 331 5.85 -6.71 -15.33
CA GLN A 331 6.31 -7.91 -16.04
C GLN A 331 5.57 -9.17 -15.59
N TYR A 332 4.78 -9.09 -14.52
CA TYR A 332 4.07 -10.21 -13.91
C TYR A 332 2.57 -9.97 -13.87
N ASN A 333 1.83 -11.06 -13.75
CA ASN A 333 0.38 -11.00 -13.58
C ASN A 333 0.06 -11.07 -12.08
N MET A 334 -0.64 -10.08 -11.54
CA MET A 334 -1.01 -10.03 -10.11
C MET A 334 -1.93 -11.18 -9.68
N HIS A 335 -2.67 -11.82 -10.61
CA HIS A 335 -3.41 -13.03 -10.29
C HIS A 335 -2.49 -14.21 -9.94
N ASP A 336 -1.31 -14.28 -10.56
CA ASP A 336 -0.34 -15.33 -10.25
C ASP A 336 0.32 -15.09 -8.89
N PHE A 337 0.50 -13.83 -8.49
CA PHE A 337 0.95 -13.45 -7.15
C PHE A 337 -0.05 -13.93 -6.10
N ALA A 338 -1.31 -13.54 -6.24
CA ALA A 338 -2.38 -13.97 -5.35
C ALA A 338 -2.47 -15.50 -5.26
N ALA A 339 -2.36 -16.20 -6.39
CA ALA A 339 -2.38 -17.67 -6.42
C ALA A 339 -1.18 -18.30 -5.70
N GLN A 340 0.02 -17.72 -5.82
CA GLN A 340 1.21 -18.20 -5.11
C GLN A 340 1.09 -18.00 -3.60
N GLU A 341 0.65 -16.82 -3.19
CA GLU A 341 0.45 -16.48 -1.78
C GLU A 341 -0.62 -17.37 -1.13
N MET A 342 -1.71 -17.65 -1.84
CA MET A 342 -2.74 -18.59 -1.37
C MET A 342 -2.20 -20.02 -1.23
N ARG A 343 -1.33 -20.50 -2.14
CA ARG A 343 -0.69 -21.83 -2.00
C ARG A 343 0.16 -21.91 -0.75
N VAL A 344 0.97 -20.89 -0.48
CA VAL A 344 1.80 -20.81 0.75
C VAL A 344 0.91 -20.82 1.98
N ASN A 345 -0.14 -19.99 2.01
CA ASN A 345 -1.09 -19.94 3.13
C ASN A 345 -1.87 -21.25 3.33
N ASP A 346 -2.22 -21.95 2.25
CA ASP A 346 -2.93 -23.24 2.32
C ASP A 346 -2.06 -24.31 2.98
N ILE A 347 -0.78 -24.39 2.63
CA ILE A 347 0.17 -25.30 3.27
C ILE A 347 0.29 -25.00 4.76
N ILE A 348 0.51 -23.72 5.13
CA ILE A 348 0.60 -23.28 6.52
C ILE A 348 -0.69 -23.65 7.26
N THR A 349 -1.84 -23.21 6.76
CA THR A 349 -3.16 -23.46 7.38
C THR A 349 -3.41 -24.93 7.63
N ASN A 350 -3.24 -25.79 6.60
CA ASN A 350 -3.51 -27.21 6.73
C ASN A 350 -2.49 -27.95 7.61
N GLY A 351 -1.27 -27.42 7.72
CA GLY A 351 -0.24 -28.00 8.56
C GLY A 351 -0.44 -27.76 10.07
N ILE A 352 -1.14 -26.66 10.43
CA ILE A 352 -1.20 -26.24 11.86
C ILE A 352 -2.62 -26.23 12.46
N LYS A 353 -3.68 -26.22 11.67
CA LYS A 353 -5.07 -26.02 12.13
C LYS A 353 -5.56 -27.04 13.16
N ASP A 354 -5.00 -28.26 13.11
CA ASP A 354 -5.39 -29.37 13.99
C ASP A 354 -4.47 -29.49 15.22
N LEU A 355 -3.48 -28.59 15.39
CA LEU A 355 -2.60 -28.60 16.56
C LEU A 355 -3.36 -28.14 17.81
N PRO A 356 -3.11 -28.76 18.98
CA PRO A 356 -3.74 -28.39 20.23
C PRO A 356 -3.51 -26.91 20.61
N GLY A 357 -4.58 -26.20 20.96
CA GLY A 357 -4.50 -24.81 21.40
C GLY A 357 -4.28 -23.79 20.29
N VAL A 358 -4.28 -24.21 19.04
CA VAL A 358 -4.16 -23.35 17.86
C VAL A 358 -5.54 -22.99 17.34
N GLU A 359 -5.80 -21.70 17.12
CA GLU A 359 -6.99 -21.19 16.45
C GLU A 359 -6.55 -20.18 15.38
N ILE A 360 -7.07 -20.33 14.15
CA ILE A 360 -6.75 -19.43 13.04
C ILE A 360 -7.83 -18.35 12.94
N ILE A 361 -7.41 -17.08 12.88
CA ILE A 361 -8.31 -15.94 12.72
C ILE A 361 -8.82 -15.88 11.28
N GLY A 362 -10.14 -15.77 11.12
CA GLY A 362 -10.79 -15.66 9.81
C GLY A 362 -11.46 -16.96 9.34
N PRO A 363 -12.00 -16.98 8.12
CA PRO A 363 -12.63 -18.16 7.56
C PRO A 363 -11.69 -19.37 7.56
N GLU A 364 -12.21 -20.58 7.82
CA GLU A 364 -11.43 -21.81 7.88
C GLU A 364 -10.64 -22.07 6.58
N ALA A 365 -11.28 -21.81 5.44
CA ALA A 365 -10.68 -22.00 4.13
C ALA A 365 -9.60 -20.96 3.84
N ALA A 366 -8.34 -21.38 3.66
CA ALA A 366 -7.20 -20.52 3.41
C ALA A 366 -7.39 -19.59 2.18
N ASN A 367 -8.07 -20.08 1.14
CA ASN A 367 -8.34 -19.29 -0.08
C ASN A 367 -9.28 -18.08 0.14
N LYS A 368 -9.85 -17.93 1.33
CA LYS A 368 -10.63 -16.75 1.75
C LYS A 368 -9.80 -15.72 2.50
N ARG A 369 -8.51 -16.00 2.74
CA ARG A 369 -7.60 -15.20 3.56
C ARG A 369 -6.34 -14.75 2.81
N GLY A 370 -6.30 -14.89 1.48
CA GLY A 370 -5.14 -14.51 0.67
C GLY A 370 -3.85 -15.15 1.17
N GLY A 371 -2.78 -14.36 1.31
CA GLY A 371 -1.48 -14.80 1.82
C GLY A 371 -1.29 -14.69 3.34
N ILE A 372 -2.36 -14.47 4.14
CA ILE A 372 -2.25 -14.20 5.58
C ILE A 372 -2.80 -15.34 6.43
N CYS A 373 -2.00 -15.77 7.41
CA CYS A 373 -2.39 -16.72 8.46
C CYS A 373 -2.07 -16.10 9.82
N SER A 374 -3.10 -15.63 10.53
CA SER A 374 -2.99 -15.16 11.91
C SER A 374 -3.49 -16.20 12.89
N ILE A 375 -2.72 -16.45 13.93
CA ILE A 375 -2.86 -17.61 14.83
C ILE A 375 -3.02 -17.10 16.25
N LEU A 376 -4.09 -17.49 16.91
CA LEU A 376 -4.27 -17.37 18.35
C LEU A 376 -3.71 -18.64 19.01
N LEU A 377 -3.00 -18.46 20.11
CA LEU A 377 -2.42 -19.54 20.89
C LEU A 377 -3.04 -19.53 22.29
N LYS A 378 -3.64 -20.66 22.66
CA LYS A 378 -4.16 -20.85 23.99
C LYS A 378 -3.00 -21.27 24.92
N ASP A 379 -2.92 -20.59 26.07
CA ASP A 379 -1.97 -20.90 27.15
C ASP A 379 -0.47 -20.75 26.78
N LEU A 380 -0.15 -20.20 25.59
CA LEU A 380 1.22 -19.89 25.17
C LEU A 380 1.39 -18.38 24.95
N ASP A 381 2.56 -17.87 25.33
CA ASP A 381 2.94 -16.48 25.06
C ASP A 381 3.40 -16.33 23.60
N ILE A 382 2.64 -15.54 22.82
CA ILE A 382 2.90 -15.37 21.39
C ILE A 382 4.22 -14.66 21.06
N GLN A 383 4.74 -13.83 22.00
CA GLN A 383 6.04 -13.18 21.80
C GLN A 383 7.16 -14.20 21.91
N ASN A 384 7.08 -15.09 22.91
CA ASN A 384 8.05 -16.18 23.08
C ASN A 384 8.01 -17.12 21.87
N VAL A 385 6.81 -17.49 21.39
CA VAL A 385 6.70 -18.32 20.17
C VAL A 385 7.31 -17.60 18.97
N GLY A 386 7.04 -16.31 18.79
CA GLY A 386 7.64 -15.52 17.71
C GLY A 386 9.17 -15.47 17.74
N ILE A 387 9.77 -15.38 18.94
CA ILE A 387 11.23 -15.43 19.13
C ILE A 387 11.77 -16.81 18.77
N LEU A 388 11.10 -17.87 19.24
CA LEU A 388 11.53 -19.26 18.98
C LEU A 388 11.41 -19.62 17.48
N MET A 389 10.42 -19.06 16.75
CA MET A 389 10.33 -19.25 15.29
C MET A 389 11.59 -18.79 14.57
N ASP A 390 12.17 -17.66 14.99
CA ASP A 390 13.45 -17.17 14.46
C ASP A 390 14.63 -18.03 14.94
N GLU A 391 14.74 -18.26 16.25
CA GLU A 391 15.91 -18.95 16.84
C GLU A 391 16.03 -20.43 16.43
N VAL A 392 14.90 -21.13 16.27
CA VAL A 392 14.88 -22.57 15.94
C VAL A 392 14.87 -22.82 14.43
N GLY A 393 14.03 -22.09 13.70
CA GLY A 393 13.80 -22.34 12.27
C GLY A 393 14.24 -21.22 11.33
N GLY A 394 14.77 -20.11 11.85
CA GLY A 394 15.06 -18.93 11.02
C GLY A 394 13.83 -18.37 10.33
N VAL A 395 12.63 -18.51 10.94
CA VAL A 395 11.35 -18.12 10.36
C VAL A 395 10.90 -16.79 10.96
N PHE A 396 10.87 -15.76 10.13
CA PHE A 396 10.50 -14.40 10.53
C PHE A 396 9.01 -14.17 10.40
N VAL A 397 8.34 -14.04 11.52
CA VAL A 397 6.90 -13.80 11.66
C VAL A 397 6.66 -12.57 12.54
N ARG A 398 5.42 -12.13 12.64
CA ARG A 398 5.04 -11.01 13.50
C ARG A 398 4.12 -11.45 14.62
N SER A 399 4.40 -11.00 15.84
CA SER A 399 3.54 -11.17 17.00
C SER A 399 2.92 -9.84 17.45
N GLY A 400 1.73 -9.88 18.06
CA GLY A 400 1.05 -8.74 18.67
C GLY A 400 -0.30 -8.39 18.04
N LEU A 401 -0.75 -7.12 18.22
CA LEU A 401 -2.08 -6.65 17.82
C LEU A 401 -2.19 -6.21 16.35
N HIS A 402 -1.10 -6.25 15.58
CA HIS A 402 -1.03 -5.90 14.15
C HIS A 402 -1.66 -4.54 13.79
N CYS A 403 -1.72 -3.60 14.78
CA CYS A 403 -2.41 -2.32 14.67
C CYS A 403 -3.92 -2.44 14.37
N VAL A 404 -4.59 -3.50 14.87
CA VAL A 404 -6.05 -3.71 14.78
C VAL A 404 -6.61 -3.87 16.20
N ASN A 405 -6.29 -2.92 17.06
CA ASN A 405 -6.62 -2.97 18.49
C ASN A 405 -8.11 -3.16 18.75
N GLN A 406 -8.97 -2.51 17.96
CA GLN A 406 -10.43 -2.59 18.15
C GLN A 406 -11.01 -3.99 17.91
N TRP A 407 -10.30 -4.87 17.16
CA TRP A 407 -10.73 -6.27 17.00
C TRP A 407 -10.38 -7.12 18.22
N PHE A 408 -9.22 -6.88 18.85
CA PHE A 408 -8.74 -7.66 19.99
C PHE A 408 -9.35 -7.24 21.33
N GLU A 409 -9.53 -5.93 21.55
CA GLU A 409 -9.97 -5.36 22.82
C GLU A 409 -11.32 -5.93 23.32
N PRO A 410 -12.40 -5.97 22.50
CA PRO A 410 -13.69 -6.52 22.95
C PRO A 410 -13.64 -8.03 23.23
N ARG A 411 -12.65 -8.72 22.67
CA ARG A 411 -12.43 -10.17 22.87
C ARG A 411 -11.53 -10.48 24.07
N GLY A 412 -11.09 -9.44 24.79
CA GLY A 412 -10.23 -9.58 25.98
C GLY A 412 -8.83 -10.11 25.65
N ASN A 413 -8.44 -10.13 24.39
CA ASN A 413 -7.12 -10.62 23.96
C ASN A 413 -6.17 -9.45 23.66
N MET A 414 -5.44 -9.01 24.70
CA MET A 414 -4.42 -7.96 24.55
C MET A 414 -3.02 -8.50 24.22
N GLN A 415 -2.84 -9.82 24.22
CA GLN A 415 -1.63 -10.47 23.73
C GLN A 415 -1.52 -10.36 22.19
N GLY A 416 -2.65 -10.47 21.50
CA GLY A 416 -2.75 -10.44 20.04
C GLY A 416 -2.62 -11.82 19.41
N SER A 417 -2.01 -11.90 18.24
CA SER A 417 -1.80 -13.15 17.50
C SER A 417 -0.38 -13.24 16.93
N LEU A 418 0.05 -14.45 16.56
CA LEU A 418 1.18 -14.68 15.68
C LEU A 418 0.68 -14.62 14.23
N ARG A 419 1.35 -13.85 13.36
CA ARG A 419 0.94 -13.71 11.96
C ARG A 419 2.07 -14.12 11.02
N ALA A 420 1.81 -15.12 10.19
CA ALA A 420 2.57 -15.39 8.98
C ALA A 420 1.90 -14.71 7.79
N SER A 421 2.66 -13.99 6.98
CA SER A 421 2.15 -13.32 5.77
C SER A 421 3.10 -13.53 4.61
N ALA A 422 2.61 -14.21 3.59
CA ALA A 422 3.34 -14.55 2.38
C ALA A 422 3.34 -13.39 1.37
N TYR A 423 4.32 -13.44 0.46
CA TYR A 423 4.35 -12.68 -0.78
C TYR A 423 4.77 -13.60 -1.94
N ALA A 424 4.62 -13.14 -3.16
CA ALA A 424 4.83 -13.94 -4.36
C ALA A 424 6.21 -14.63 -4.49
N TYR A 425 7.23 -14.17 -3.79
CA TYR A 425 8.55 -14.81 -3.75
C TYR A 425 8.66 -15.95 -2.70
N ASN A 426 7.68 -16.14 -1.82
CA ASN A 426 7.73 -17.24 -0.87
C ASN A 426 7.47 -18.57 -1.56
N THR A 427 8.17 -19.62 -1.11
CA THR A 427 8.09 -20.95 -1.70
C THR A 427 7.25 -21.90 -0.83
N GLU A 428 6.85 -23.04 -1.42
CA GLU A 428 6.16 -24.10 -0.69
C GLU A 428 7.07 -24.77 0.36
N GLU A 429 8.39 -24.80 0.08
CA GLU A 429 9.39 -25.30 1.03
C GLU A 429 9.49 -24.39 2.26
N GLU A 430 9.42 -23.08 2.08
CA GLU A 430 9.37 -22.12 3.19
C GLU A 430 8.10 -22.28 4.03
N ALA A 431 6.95 -22.54 3.38
CA ALA A 431 5.71 -22.85 4.10
C ALA A 431 5.80 -24.12 4.95
N LYS A 432 6.45 -25.18 4.42
CA LYS A 432 6.69 -26.43 5.16
C LYS A 432 7.66 -26.19 6.33
N CYS A 433 8.73 -25.44 6.11
CA CYS A 433 9.67 -25.05 7.17
C CYS A 433 8.94 -24.32 8.31
N PHE A 434 8.02 -23.39 7.98
CA PHE A 434 7.16 -22.75 8.99
C PHE A 434 6.35 -23.79 9.76
N VAL A 435 5.66 -24.73 9.07
CA VAL A 435 4.83 -25.75 9.70
C VAL A 435 5.63 -26.65 10.64
N ASP A 436 6.78 -27.13 10.18
CA ASP A 436 7.63 -28.04 10.96
C ASP A 436 8.16 -27.33 12.22
N THR A 437 8.72 -26.11 12.08
CA THR A 437 9.22 -25.29 13.19
C THR A 437 8.12 -24.94 14.19
N PHE A 438 6.96 -24.49 13.70
CA PHE A 438 5.85 -24.11 14.55
C PHE A 438 5.28 -25.30 15.34
N SER A 439 5.14 -26.46 14.70
CA SER A 439 4.65 -27.69 15.34
C SER A 439 5.59 -28.13 16.44
N GLU A 440 6.91 -28.18 16.18
CA GLU A 440 7.93 -28.53 17.16
C GLU A 440 7.87 -27.63 18.41
N ILE A 441 7.74 -26.30 18.20
CA ILE A 441 7.66 -25.32 19.27
C ILE A 441 6.38 -25.51 20.11
N VAL A 442 5.20 -25.61 19.43
CA VAL A 442 3.91 -25.73 20.14
C VAL A 442 3.82 -27.05 20.91
N GLU A 443 4.25 -28.16 20.32
CA GLU A 443 4.27 -29.47 20.99
C GLU A 443 5.27 -29.49 22.14
N GLY A 444 6.48 -28.93 21.95
CA GLY A 444 7.51 -28.85 22.96
C GLY A 444 7.10 -28.03 24.18
N LEU A 445 6.43 -26.90 23.95
CA LEU A 445 5.94 -26.03 25.04
C LEU A 445 4.68 -26.61 25.73
N SER A 446 3.81 -27.34 25.00
CA SER A 446 2.60 -27.97 25.55
C SER A 446 2.88 -29.26 26.30
N GLY A 447 3.93 -29.99 25.95
CA GLY A 447 4.33 -31.26 26.59
C GLY A 447 5.11 -31.12 27.90
N GLY A 448 5.47 -29.91 28.30
CA GLY A 448 6.22 -29.58 29.51
C GLY A 448 5.35 -29.08 30.71
N ILE A 449 4.02 -29.15 30.58
CA ILE A 449 3.06 -28.82 31.65
C ILE A 449 2.45 -30.12 32.24
#